data_3560c756a671c0149f07b6ce83745b42
#
_entry.id   3560c756a671c0149f07b6ce83745b42
#
_cell.length_a   1.000
_cell.length_b   1.000
_cell.length_c   1.000
_cell.angle_alpha   90.00
_cell.angle_beta   90.00
_cell.angle_gamma   90.00
#
_symmetry.space_group_name_H-M   'P 1'
#
loop_
_entity.id
_entity.type
_entity.pdbx_description
1 polymer ?
#
loop_
_entity_poly.entity_id
_entity_poly.type
_entity_poly.pdbx_seq_one_letter_code
_entity_poly.pdbx_strand_id
1 'polypeptide(L)'
;SEVVGLKWDAIDFENKKISIQHTVVTAKVNGTLTEIARDKTKTKSSCRTLPLIPACEQMLNKMKKEQEQNRKVCGKSYCTDYLDYIYVDPMGKRIRPDFLSQHFPDFLVAHQMKRIRFHDLRHSCASLLYANGVSLKEIQEWLGHSDISTTSNIYTHLDFSSKVSSANAIVNIFPENAKV
;
A
#
# COMPACT_ATOMS: atom_id res chain seq x y z
N SER A 1 2.06 -3.21 8.42
CA SER A 1 3.42 -3.80 8.35
C SER A 1 4.27 -3.15 7.26
N GLU A 2 3.89 -3.20 5.97
CA GLU A 2 4.66 -2.62 4.85
C GLU A 2 4.84 -1.09 5.02
N VAL A 3 3.79 -0.35 5.35
CA VAL A 3 3.85 1.11 5.51
C VAL A 3 4.86 1.51 6.58
N VAL A 4 4.72 1.00 7.80
CA VAL A 4 5.64 1.34 8.92
C VAL A 4 7.03 0.73 8.76
N GLY A 5 7.18 -0.25 7.88
CA GLY A 5 8.46 -0.83 7.52
C GLY A 5 9.18 -0.11 6.37
N LEU A 6 8.54 0.86 5.71
CA LEU A 6 9.14 1.51 4.54
C LEU A 6 10.35 2.36 4.95
N LYS A 7 11.46 2.17 4.23
CA LYS A 7 12.75 2.84 4.44
C LYS A 7 13.07 3.81 3.32
N TRP A 8 13.97 4.76 3.57
CA TRP A 8 14.40 5.74 2.58
C TRP A 8 15.17 5.13 1.41
N ASP A 9 15.93 4.07 1.64
CA ASP A 9 16.66 3.34 0.59
C ASP A 9 15.73 2.55 -0.37
N ALA A 10 14.48 2.32 0.03
CA ALA A 10 13.46 1.72 -0.83
C ALA A 10 12.88 2.70 -1.85
N ILE A 11 13.19 3.99 -1.75
CA ILE A 11 12.67 5.05 -2.63
C ILE A 11 13.76 5.49 -3.61
N ASP A 12 13.57 5.15 -4.86
CA ASP A 12 14.40 5.62 -5.96
C ASP A 12 13.73 6.86 -6.59
N PHE A 13 14.18 8.04 -6.16
CA PHE A 13 13.64 9.31 -6.66
C PHE A 13 14.07 9.60 -8.10
N GLU A 14 15.21 9.07 -8.54
CA GLU A 14 15.72 9.27 -9.90
C GLU A 14 14.91 8.45 -10.91
N ASN A 15 14.76 7.14 -10.65
CA ASN A 15 14.02 6.23 -11.54
C ASN A 15 12.51 6.16 -11.22
N LYS A 16 12.03 6.97 -10.27
CA LYS A 16 10.61 7.05 -9.87
C LYS A 16 10.03 5.70 -9.46
N LYS A 17 10.69 5.01 -8.53
CA LYS A 17 10.30 3.68 -8.06
C LYS A 17 10.24 3.59 -6.54
N ILE A 18 9.35 2.73 -6.05
CA ILE A 18 9.24 2.34 -4.63
C ILE A 18 9.37 0.82 -4.56
N SER A 19 10.33 0.32 -3.81
CA SER A 19 10.55 -1.12 -3.60
C SER A 19 9.97 -1.58 -2.26
N ILE A 20 8.91 -2.38 -2.29
CA ILE A 20 8.28 -2.93 -1.09
C ILE A 20 8.96 -4.27 -0.75
N GLN A 21 9.89 -4.23 0.20
CA GLN A 21 10.70 -5.41 0.59
C GLN A 21 10.77 -5.59 2.09
N HIS A 22 10.71 -4.50 2.86
CA HIS A 22 10.85 -4.51 4.31
C HIS A 22 9.49 -4.41 5.00
N THR A 23 9.32 -5.16 6.08
CA THR A 23 8.09 -5.14 6.88
C THR A 23 8.41 -5.12 8.36
N VAL A 24 7.56 -4.44 9.12
CA VAL A 24 7.60 -4.46 10.58
C VAL A 24 6.26 -4.96 11.09
N VAL A 25 6.29 -5.97 11.94
CA VAL A 25 5.10 -6.57 12.54
C VAL A 25 5.26 -6.62 14.05
N THR A 26 4.16 -6.54 14.79
CA THR A 26 4.12 -6.84 16.21
C THR A 26 3.76 -8.32 16.38
N ALA A 27 4.59 -9.06 17.08
CA ALA A 27 4.34 -10.46 17.38
C ALA A 27 4.62 -10.76 18.87
N LYS A 28 3.96 -11.78 19.41
CA LYS A 28 4.19 -12.22 20.78
C LYS A 28 5.35 -13.22 20.80
N VAL A 29 6.46 -12.84 21.43
CA VAL A 29 7.65 -13.67 21.60
C VAL A 29 7.82 -13.91 23.09
N ASN A 30 7.83 -15.15 23.52
CA ASN A 30 7.95 -15.54 24.93
C ASN A 30 6.98 -14.77 25.86
N GLY A 31 5.73 -14.59 25.41
CA GLY A 31 4.71 -13.87 26.18
C GLY A 31 4.73 -12.35 26.06
N THR A 32 5.79 -11.75 25.53
CA THR A 32 5.97 -10.30 25.38
C THR A 32 5.70 -9.86 23.95
N LEU A 33 4.97 -8.73 23.79
CA LEU A 33 4.78 -8.11 22.48
C LEU A 33 6.08 -7.46 22.03
N THR A 34 6.61 -7.95 20.92
CA THR A 34 7.89 -7.49 20.35
C THR A 34 7.69 -7.08 18.89
N GLU A 35 8.32 -6.00 18.49
CA GLU A 35 8.37 -5.59 17.09
C GLU A 35 9.45 -6.40 16.37
N ILE A 36 9.06 -7.03 15.27
CA ILE A 36 9.95 -7.82 14.43
C ILE A 36 10.05 -7.14 13.07
N ALA A 37 11.25 -6.65 12.77
CA ALA A 37 11.63 -6.15 11.44
C ALA A 37 12.10 -7.33 10.58
N ARG A 38 11.68 -7.38 9.33
CA ARG A 38 12.07 -8.42 8.37
C ARG A 38 12.40 -7.80 7.03
N ASP A 39 13.59 -8.08 6.50
CA ASP A 39 14.06 -7.62 5.19
C ASP A 39 13.53 -8.47 4.02
N LYS A 40 12.75 -9.50 4.33
CA LYS A 40 12.03 -10.30 3.34
C LYS A 40 10.57 -10.34 3.72
N THR A 41 9.71 -9.99 2.80
CA THR A 41 8.28 -10.21 2.95
C THR A 41 7.98 -11.71 3.01
N LYS A 42 6.83 -12.08 3.57
CA LYS A 42 6.44 -13.48 3.85
C LYS A 42 6.47 -14.39 2.61
N THR A 43 6.30 -13.83 1.41
CA THR A 43 6.31 -14.55 0.13
C THR A 43 7.08 -13.75 -0.92
N LYS A 44 7.61 -14.43 -1.96
CA LYS A 44 8.28 -13.77 -3.12
C LYS A 44 7.34 -12.77 -3.81
N SER A 45 6.06 -13.05 -3.91
CA SER A 45 5.04 -12.18 -4.51
C SER A 45 4.78 -10.89 -3.73
N SER A 46 5.11 -10.86 -2.44
CA SER A 46 4.99 -9.66 -1.62
C SER A 46 6.12 -8.65 -1.85
N CYS A 47 7.29 -9.11 -2.36
CA CYS A 47 8.33 -8.21 -2.84
C CYS A 47 7.92 -7.65 -4.21
N ARG A 48 7.72 -6.35 -4.29
CA ARG A 48 7.30 -5.71 -5.53
C ARG A 48 7.86 -4.29 -5.64
N THR A 49 8.00 -3.84 -6.87
CA THR A 49 8.38 -2.46 -7.17
C THR A 49 7.17 -1.76 -7.78
N LEU A 50 6.82 -0.62 -7.23
CA LEU A 50 5.72 0.23 -7.69
C LEU A 50 6.27 1.54 -8.27
N PRO A 51 5.58 2.18 -9.21
CA PRO A 51 5.95 3.51 -9.65
C PRO A 51 5.74 4.54 -8.54
N LEU A 52 6.69 5.44 -8.37
CA LEU A 52 6.58 6.59 -7.48
C LEU A 52 5.79 7.68 -8.19
N ILE A 53 4.50 7.77 -7.89
CA ILE A 53 3.63 8.79 -8.47
C ILE A 53 3.95 10.19 -7.90
N PRO A 54 3.75 11.30 -8.67
CA PRO A 54 4.15 12.64 -8.27
C PRO A 54 3.62 13.09 -6.90
N ALA A 55 2.37 12.75 -6.57
CA ALA A 55 1.77 13.09 -5.28
C ALA A 55 2.50 12.40 -4.10
N CYS A 56 2.88 11.12 -4.26
CA CYS A 56 3.66 10.41 -3.25
C CYS A 56 5.07 10.97 -3.14
N GLU A 57 5.70 11.32 -4.26
CA GLU A 57 7.03 11.94 -4.26
C GLU A 57 7.05 13.26 -3.49
N GLN A 58 6.07 14.14 -3.75
CA GLN A 58 5.94 15.41 -3.04
C GLN A 58 5.77 15.19 -1.53
N MET A 59 4.91 14.25 -1.14
CA MET A 59 4.68 13.90 0.26
C MET A 59 5.97 13.37 0.91
N LEU A 60 6.67 12.45 0.29
CA LEU A 60 7.90 11.87 0.82
C LEU A 60 9.02 12.93 0.95
N ASN A 61 9.16 13.82 -0.01
CA ASN A 61 10.11 14.94 0.07
C ASN A 61 9.78 15.89 1.23
N LYS A 62 8.49 16.17 1.48
CA LYS A 62 8.06 16.95 2.64
C LYS A 62 8.41 16.23 3.94
N MET A 63 8.08 14.95 4.07
CA MET A 63 8.40 14.15 5.25
C MET A 63 9.90 14.10 5.54
N LYS A 64 10.74 13.97 4.51
CA LYS A 64 12.21 13.99 4.66
C LYS A 64 12.71 15.31 5.26
N LYS A 65 12.22 16.43 4.74
CA LYS A 65 12.55 17.77 5.27
C LYS A 65 12.06 17.94 6.72
N GLU A 66 10.86 17.46 7.04
CA GLU A 66 10.33 17.51 8.41
C GLU A 66 11.18 16.68 9.38
N GLN A 67 11.59 15.47 8.99
CA GLN A 67 12.49 14.65 9.81
C GLN A 67 13.86 15.34 10.05
N GLU A 68 14.45 15.93 9.02
CA GLU A 68 15.69 16.69 9.13
C GLU A 68 15.55 17.90 10.08
N GLN A 69 14.43 18.61 9.98
CA GLN A 69 14.13 19.73 10.87
C GLN A 69 13.94 19.29 12.31
N ASN A 70 13.14 18.25 12.55
CA ASN A 70 12.92 17.68 13.88
C ASN A 70 14.24 17.22 14.51
N ARG A 71 15.11 16.58 13.74
CA ARG A 71 16.43 16.17 14.20
C ARG A 71 17.28 17.36 14.65
N LYS A 72 17.25 18.48 13.91
CA LYS A 72 17.96 19.70 14.30
C LYS A 72 17.40 20.31 15.59
N VAL A 73 16.06 20.38 15.71
CA VAL A 73 15.39 20.95 16.88
C VAL A 73 15.60 20.10 18.13
N CYS A 74 15.43 18.79 18.02
CA CYS A 74 15.54 17.87 19.17
C CYS A 74 17.01 17.58 19.56
N GLY A 75 17.94 17.79 18.65
CA GLY A 75 19.38 17.61 18.91
C GLY A 75 19.71 16.23 19.50
N LYS A 76 20.35 16.19 20.66
CA LYS A 76 20.76 14.95 21.35
C LYS A 76 19.58 14.10 21.83
N SER A 77 18.37 14.66 21.93
CA SER A 77 17.17 13.91 22.34
C SER A 77 16.50 13.18 21.18
N TYR A 78 16.93 13.41 19.94
CA TYR A 78 16.39 12.72 18.78
C TYR A 78 16.86 11.25 18.74
N CYS A 79 15.93 10.32 18.55
CA CYS A 79 16.24 8.90 18.44
C CYS A 79 16.95 8.63 17.09
N THR A 80 18.13 8.05 17.13
CA THR A 80 18.96 7.76 15.95
C THR A 80 18.86 6.31 15.46
N ASP A 81 18.10 5.45 16.15
CA ASP A 81 18.00 4.02 15.84
C ASP A 81 17.16 3.73 14.58
N TYR A 82 16.36 4.72 14.13
CA TYR A 82 15.40 4.57 13.02
C TYR A 82 15.57 5.62 11.94
N LEU A 83 16.79 6.13 11.72
CA LEU A 83 17.08 7.17 10.72
C LEU A 83 16.79 6.74 9.27
N ASP A 84 16.83 5.45 9.03
CA ASP A 84 16.53 4.84 7.73
C ASP A 84 15.03 4.68 7.47
N TYR A 85 14.16 4.80 8.49
CA TYR A 85 12.70 4.66 8.34
C TYR A 85 12.02 5.97 7.95
N ILE A 86 10.98 5.85 7.10
CA ILE A 86 10.17 6.99 6.65
C ILE A 86 9.15 7.39 7.72
N TYR A 87 8.52 6.42 8.37
CA TYR A 87 7.44 6.67 9.33
C TYR A 87 7.98 6.65 10.76
N VAL A 88 8.47 7.82 11.19
CA VAL A 88 8.91 8.09 12.56
C VAL A 88 8.10 9.24 13.17
N ASP A 89 8.06 9.29 14.49
CA ASP A 89 7.46 10.41 15.24
C ASP A 89 8.40 11.65 15.24
N PRO A 90 7.98 12.82 15.76
CA PRO A 90 8.81 14.00 15.82
C PRO A 90 10.12 13.82 16.62
N MET A 91 10.19 12.82 17.49
CA MET A 91 11.39 12.46 18.26
C MET A 91 12.27 11.41 17.56
N GLY A 92 11.94 11.00 16.34
CA GLY A 92 12.69 10.02 15.55
C GLY A 92 12.40 8.56 15.89
N LYS A 93 11.42 8.26 16.75
CA LYS A 93 11.04 6.88 17.05
C LYS A 93 10.13 6.33 15.98
N ARG A 94 10.37 5.09 15.53
CA ARG A 94 9.53 4.44 14.53
C ARG A 94 8.09 4.29 15.03
N ILE A 95 7.13 4.60 14.14
CA ILE A 95 5.69 4.40 14.40
C ILE A 95 5.40 2.90 14.46
N ARG A 96 4.70 2.47 15.49
CA ARG A 96 4.35 1.07 15.72
C ARG A 96 3.27 0.59 14.74
N PRO A 97 3.30 -0.70 14.33
CA PRO A 97 2.30 -1.24 13.39
C PRO A 97 0.86 -1.15 13.89
N ASP A 98 0.63 -1.29 15.19
CA ASP A 98 -0.69 -1.21 15.82
C ASP A 98 -1.25 0.22 15.88
N PHE A 99 -0.38 1.23 15.92
CA PHE A 99 -0.79 2.64 15.93
C PHE A 99 -1.72 2.99 14.77
N LEU A 100 -1.34 2.62 13.53
CA LEU A 100 -2.18 2.90 12.35
C LEU A 100 -3.54 2.19 12.42
N SER A 101 -3.55 0.95 12.89
CA SER A 101 -4.79 0.17 12.97
C SER A 101 -5.75 0.71 14.03
N GLN A 102 -5.22 1.26 15.11
CA GLN A 102 -6.02 1.82 16.20
C GLN A 102 -6.50 3.25 15.91
N HIS A 103 -5.63 4.11 15.38
CA HIS A 103 -5.92 5.54 15.24
C HIS A 103 -6.59 5.91 13.92
N PHE A 104 -6.36 5.15 12.84
CA PHE A 104 -6.91 5.46 11.53
C PHE A 104 -8.45 5.50 11.49
N PRO A 105 -9.17 4.52 12.08
CA PRO A 105 -10.64 4.57 12.12
C PRO A 105 -11.18 5.81 12.86
N ASP A 106 -10.53 6.21 13.95
CA ASP A 106 -10.96 7.36 14.75
C ASP A 106 -10.62 8.67 14.06
N PHE A 107 -9.48 8.75 13.35
CA PHE A 107 -9.15 9.85 12.45
C PHE A 107 -10.22 10.06 11.39
N LEU A 108 -10.71 9.00 10.75
CA LEU A 108 -11.77 9.09 9.74
C LEU A 108 -13.06 9.66 10.33
N VAL A 109 -13.47 9.18 11.51
CA VAL A 109 -14.66 9.68 12.21
C VAL A 109 -14.52 11.16 12.56
N ALA A 110 -13.36 11.59 13.06
CA ALA A 110 -13.10 13.00 13.39
C ALA A 110 -13.19 13.93 12.16
N HIS A 111 -12.97 13.38 10.95
CA HIS A 111 -13.08 14.10 9.66
C HIS A 111 -14.40 13.81 8.92
N GLN A 112 -15.44 13.33 9.62
CA GLN A 112 -16.76 13.03 9.07
C GLN A 112 -16.74 12.03 7.89
N MET A 113 -15.73 11.16 7.86
CA MET A 113 -15.60 10.09 6.88
C MET A 113 -16.13 8.77 7.43
N LYS A 114 -16.52 7.86 6.53
CA LYS A 114 -16.96 6.52 6.90
C LYS A 114 -15.84 5.77 7.62
N ARG A 115 -16.14 5.21 8.80
CA ARG A 115 -15.21 4.40 9.57
C ARG A 115 -14.90 3.09 8.83
N ILE A 116 -13.65 2.91 8.46
CA ILE A 116 -13.10 1.68 7.87
C ILE A 116 -11.77 1.35 8.55
N ARG A 117 -11.32 0.10 8.43
CA ARG A 117 -9.99 -0.30 8.92
C ARG A 117 -8.90 0.20 7.98
N PHE A 118 -7.71 0.41 8.48
CA PHE A 118 -6.56 0.81 7.65
C PHE A 118 -6.28 -0.19 6.51
N HIS A 119 -6.48 -1.49 6.75
CA HIS A 119 -6.31 -2.52 5.71
C HIS A 119 -7.35 -2.44 4.59
N ASP A 120 -8.54 -1.88 4.86
CA ASP A 120 -9.60 -1.75 3.86
C ASP A 120 -9.23 -0.75 2.74
N LEU A 121 -8.24 0.14 2.97
CA LEU A 121 -7.65 0.98 1.92
C LEU A 121 -7.04 0.14 0.78
N ARG A 122 -6.53 -1.06 1.09
CA ARG A 122 -6.03 -1.99 0.09
C ARG A 122 -7.16 -2.50 -0.81
N HIS A 123 -8.33 -2.80 -0.24
CA HIS A 123 -9.52 -3.17 -0.99
C HIS A 123 -10.05 -1.99 -1.82
N SER A 124 -10.06 -0.79 -1.25
CA SER A 124 -10.45 0.43 -1.96
C SER A 124 -9.54 0.70 -3.17
N CYS A 125 -8.23 0.54 -3.01
CA CYS A 125 -7.26 0.66 -4.11
C CYS A 125 -7.56 -0.36 -5.21
N ALA A 126 -7.79 -1.61 -4.86
CA ALA A 126 -8.15 -2.65 -5.80
C ALA A 126 -9.42 -2.31 -6.57
N SER A 127 -10.49 -1.86 -5.87
CA SER A 127 -11.75 -1.49 -6.49
C SER A 127 -11.61 -0.31 -7.44
N LEU A 128 -10.80 0.69 -7.10
CA LEU A 128 -10.51 1.84 -7.97
C LEU A 128 -9.77 1.42 -9.24
N LEU A 129 -8.76 0.56 -9.14
CA LEU A 129 -8.03 0.04 -10.29
C LEU A 129 -8.96 -0.74 -11.22
N TYR A 130 -9.77 -1.62 -10.66
CA TYR A 130 -10.73 -2.42 -11.42
C TYR A 130 -11.79 -1.54 -12.13
N ALA A 131 -12.36 -0.56 -11.43
CA ALA A 131 -13.32 0.38 -11.99
C ALA A 131 -12.74 1.23 -13.15
N ASN A 132 -11.40 1.37 -13.20
CA ASN A 132 -10.68 2.02 -14.29
C ASN A 132 -10.16 1.05 -15.36
N GLY A 133 -10.67 -0.18 -15.40
CA GLY A 133 -10.38 -1.16 -16.45
C GLY A 133 -9.05 -1.90 -16.31
N VAL A 134 -8.37 -1.78 -15.16
CA VAL A 134 -7.13 -2.53 -14.90
C VAL A 134 -7.45 -4.00 -14.68
N SER A 135 -6.73 -4.90 -15.32
CA SER A 135 -6.97 -6.33 -15.25
C SER A 135 -6.73 -6.89 -13.84
N LEU A 136 -7.44 -7.96 -13.48
CA LEU A 136 -7.26 -8.63 -12.16
C LEU A 136 -5.83 -9.11 -11.94
N LYS A 137 -5.12 -9.49 -13.01
CA LYS A 137 -3.72 -9.89 -12.95
C LYS A 137 -2.80 -8.74 -12.56
N GLU A 138 -2.96 -7.59 -13.20
CA GLU A 138 -2.19 -6.38 -12.86
C GLU A 138 -2.50 -5.89 -11.45
N ILE A 139 -3.78 -5.94 -11.02
CA ILE A 139 -4.19 -5.60 -9.65
C ILE A 139 -3.54 -6.56 -8.64
N GLN A 140 -3.49 -7.85 -8.92
CA GLN A 140 -2.80 -8.85 -8.10
C GLN A 140 -1.32 -8.50 -7.92
N GLU A 141 -0.63 -8.18 -9.00
CA GLU A 141 0.79 -7.80 -8.98
C GLU A 141 1.01 -6.48 -8.23
N TRP A 142 0.17 -5.47 -8.49
CA TRP A 142 0.21 -4.19 -7.78
C TRP A 142 0.07 -4.34 -6.27
N LEU A 143 -0.88 -5.14 -5.84
CA LEU A 143 -1.13 -5.40 -4.43
C LEU A 143 -0.15 -6.40 -3.81
N GLY A 144 0.53 -7.23 -4.61
CA GLY A 144 1.40 -8.30 -4.13
C GLY A 144 0.62 -9.44 -3.47
N HIS A 145 -0.54 -9.79 -4.01
CA HIS A 145 -1.30 -10.96 -3.56
C HIS A 145 -0.68 -12.24 -4.11
N SER A 146 -0.39 -13.19 -3.22
CA SER A 146 0.16 -14.50 -3.60
C SER A 146 -0.83 -15.35 -4.39
N ASP A 147 -2.13 -15.12 -4.18
CA ASP A 147 -3.21 -15.85 -4.83
C ASP A 147 -4.21 -14.88 -5.47
N ILE A 148 -4.57 -15.15 -6.73
CA ILE A 148 -5.55 -14.39 -7.50
C ILE A 148 -6.95 -14.49 -6.91
N SER A 149 -7.26 -15.60 -6.22
CA SER A 149 -8.55 -15.80 -5.56
C SER A 149 -8.82 -14.71 -4.51
N THR A 150 -7.78 -14.26 -3.82
CA THR A 150 -7.87 -13.13 -2.87
C THR A 150 -8.29 -11.83 -3.57
N THR A 151 -7.84 -11.61 -4.80
CA THR A 151 -8.23 -10.47 -5.62
C THR A 151 -9.61 -10.68 -6.21
N SER A 152 -9.89 -11.87 -6.76
CA SER A 152 -11.17 -12.21 -7.42
C SER A 152 -12.35 -12.17 -6.46
N ASN A 153 -12.21 -12.65 -5.23
CA ASN A 153 -13.29 -12.67 -4.22
C ASN A 153 -13.80 -11.26 -3.86
N ILE A 154 -12.99 -10.22 -4.07
CA ILE A 154 -13.42 -8.83 -3.86
C ILE A 154 -14.43 -8.41 -4.93
N TYR A 155 -14.43 -9.07 -6.11
CA TYR A 155 -15.13 -8.64 -7.32
C TYR A 155 -16.26 -9.56 -7.77
N THR A 156 -16.54 -10.66 -7.06
CA THR A 156 -17.63 -11.59 -7.40
C THR A 156 -19.01 -10.91 -7.53
N HIS A 157 -19.17 -9.74 -6.93
CA HIS A 157 -20.42 -8.96 -7.00
C HIS A 157 -20.44 -7.91 -8.15
N LEU A 158 -19.32 -7.65 -8.84
CA LEU A 158 -19.21 -6.63 -9.91
C LEU A 158 -19.28 -7.25 -11.32
N ASP A 159 -19.52 -8.55 -11.43
CA ASP A 159 -19.24 -9.37 -12.62
C ASP A 159 -20.20 -9.14 -13.82
N PHE A 160 -21.37 -8.49 -13.63
CA PHE A 160 -22.33 -8.36 -14.74
C PHE A 160 -21.90 -7.32 -15.79
N SER A 161 -21.31 -6.19 -15.39
CA SER A 161 -20.83 -5.18 -16.33
C SER A 161 -19.63 -5.69 -17.17
N SER A 162 -18.77 -6.51 -16.57
CA SER A 162 -17.67 -7.19 -17.27
C SER A 162 -18.17 -8.20 -18.30
N LYS A 163 -19.28 -8.90 -18.01
CA LYS A 163 -19.92 -9.81 -18.97
C LYS A 163 -20.53 -9.05 -20.15
N VAL A 164 -21.16 -7.91 -19.90
CA VAL A 164 -21.68 -7.03 -20.96
C VAL A 164 -20.55 -6.50 -21.84
N SER A 165 -19.45 -6.06 -21.24
CA SER A 165 -18.26 -5.59 -21.98
C SER A 165 -17.65 -6.71 -22.83
N SER A 166 -17.56 -7.92 -22.29
CA SER A 166 -17.07 -9.10 -23.02
C SER A 166 -18.01 -9.48 -24.16
N ALA A 167 -19.32 -9.44 -23.95
CA ALA A 167 -20.31 -9.68 -24.99
C ALA A 167 -20.19 -8.66 -26.13
N ASN A 168 -20.05 -7.37 -25.81
CA ASN A 168 -19.85 -6.31 -26.81
C ASN A 168 -18.53 -6.50 -27.59
N ALA A 169 -17.46 -6.92 -26.93
CA ALA A 169 -16.20 -7.23 -27.60
C ALA A 169 -16.35 -8.37 -28.59
N ILE A 170 -17.11 -9.42 -28.24
CA ILE A 170 -17.40 -10.57 -29.13
C ILE A 170 -18.26 -10.09 -30.32
N VAL A 171 -19.30 -9.31 -30.07
CA VAL A 171 -20.17 -8.76 -31.15
C VAL A 171 -19.34 -7.96 -32.16
N ASN A 172 -18.36 -7.17 -31.72
CA ASN A 172 -17.50 -6.39 -32.59
C ASN A 172 -16.54 -7.26 -33.46
N ILE A 173 -16.28 -8.50 -33.04
CA ILE A 173 -15.44 -9.46 -33.81
C ILE A 173 -16.27 -10.15 -34.90
N PHE A 174 -17.58 -10.31 -34.72
CA PHE A 174 -18.51 -10.92 -35.67
C PHE A 174 -19.39 -9.83 -36.28
N PRO A 175 -19.04 -9.21 -37.42
CA PRO A 175 -19.89 -8.22 -38.06
C PRO A 175 -21.22 -8.89 -38.49
N GLU A 176 -22.35 -8.21 -38.20
CA GLU A 176 -23.72 -8.66 -38.47
C GLU A 176 -24.06 -8.93 -39.94
N ASN A 177 -23.09 -8.84 -40.85
CA ASN A 177 -23.29 -8.97 -42.30
C ASN A 177 -22.47 -10.08 -42.94
N ALA A 178 -22.49 -11.28 -42.38
CA ALA A 178 -22.27 -12.47 -43.17
C ALA A 178 -23.62 -12.89 -43.79
N LYS A 179 -24.06 -12.20 -44.85
CA LYS A 179 -25.11 -12.74 -45.72
C LYS A 179 -24.58 -14.01 -46.35
N VAL A 180 -25.23 -15.16 -46.01
CA VAL A 180 -25.18 -16.40 -46.74
C VAL A 180 -25.86 -16.21 -48.09
#